data_db3e26f5c4335d75c4b511bfa09321c9
#
_entry.id   db3e26f5c4335d75c4b511bfa09321c9
#
_cell.length_a   1.000
_cell.length_b   1.000
_cell.length_c   1.000
_cell.angle_alpha   90.00
_cell.angle_beta   90.00
_cell.angle_gamma   90.00
#
_symmetry.space_group_name_H-M   'P 1'
#
loop_
_entity.id
_entity.type
_entity.pdbx_description
1 polymer ?
#
loop_
_entity_poly.entity_id
_entity_poly.type
_entity_poly.pdbx_seq_one_letter_code
_entity_poly.pdbx_strand_id
1 'polypeptide(L)'
;PERQVEWVAATELLHPASYLEGSELVLTTGLAMAGIPAAVWASYADELVEGGAAALGLGTGIAFQTIPLELRRACERGGLNLLEVPHEVSFTAISRRVGAGRPCGGESGASGEPADDRLVLAQLTRAAARGSDVAVLRALAACVHGEAALYSAHGQALSGPYGVGRLLDERLAVETISRIRSRGLRGAAGVEEGRVRLTVRPIGLTGEPGTYLVTAVARDEAGSAHLAIELSWSLLNLAEESARGRAAVLADLRAAGLRHLLDGRIREGLAVLGQVPGCQDLGRAGAWRVVVALGEDAEDSALLQALARSAAGGAGASGPTGCLAWAPASRVDGDRGLDGSGGVLLAGPVTAVDRLLTPPGGTEGGRAGAAAGGVRAALAAALGAMRIGVSAPGRIETLSRAWAQAAHAARSARTAGQVRDWGSLGAVDAVDLISPADAHVLVAAQLRAVVERPELLELLEAYLAEGGATGRVAARL
;
A
#
# COMPACT_ATOMS: atom_id res chain seq x y z
N PRO A 1 29.28 2.55 -34.10
CA PRO A 1 28.46 3.36 -35.00
C PRO A 1 28.33 4.78 -34.45
N GLU A 2 28.46 5.79 -35.32
CA GLU A 2 28.18 7.17 -34.93
C GLU A 2 26.65 7.31 -34.75
N ARG A 3 26.20 7.45 -33.49
CA ARG A 3 24.81 7.77 -33.15
C ARG A 3 24.81 9.18 -32.57
N GLN A 4 23.91 10.02 -33.03
CA GLN A 4 23.72 11.34 -32.48
C GLN A 4 23.01 11.24 -31.12
N VAL A 5 23.57 11.90 -30.11
CA VAL A 5 22.93 12.02 -28.81
C VAL A 5 22.12 13.33 -28.81
N GLU A 6 20.82 13.22 -28.62
CA GLU A 6 19.94 14.36 -28.55
C GLU A 6 19.81 14.92 -27.14
N TRP A 7 19.77 14.05 -26.14
CA TRP A 7 19.68 14.44 -24.74
C TRP A 7 20.22 13.35 -23.80
N VAL A 8 20.21 13.62 -22.51
CA VAL A 8 20.76 12.71 -21.49
C VAL A 8 19.65 12.29 -20.54
N ALA A 9 19.47 10.99 -20.35
CA ALA A 9 18.59 10.38 -19.36
C ALA A 9 19.43 9.76 -18.24
N ALA A 10 19.42 10.30 -17.05
CA ALA A 10 20.04 9.67 -15.87
C ALA A 10 18.99 8.83 -15.15
N THR A 11 19.24 7.51 -15.02
CA THR A 11 18.28 6.57 -14.41
C THR A 11 18.96 5.41 -13.74
N GLU A 12 18.40 4.95 -12.63
CA GLU A 12 18.80 3.71 -11.94
C GLU A 12 17.76 2.59 -12.13
N LEU A 13 16.84 2.73 -13.07
CA LEU A 13 15.82 1.72 -13.35
C LEU A 13 16.45 0.47 -14.00
N LEU A 14 16.00 -0.72 -13.59
CA LEU A 14 16.38 -1.99 -14.21
C LEU A 14 15.77 -2.18 -15.61
N HIS A 15 14.66 -1.49 -15.90
CA HIS A 15 13.93 -1.56 -17.17
C HIS A 15 13.64 -0.16 -17.70
N PRO A 16 14.64 0.54 -18.24
CA PRO A 16 14.48 1.93 -18.66
C PRO A 16 13.82 2.11 -20.03
N ALA A 17 13.75 1.07 -20.87
CA ALA A 17 13.31 1.16 -22.27
C ALA A 17 11.97 1.88 -22.49
N SER A 18 11.01 1.68 -21.57
CA SER A 18 9.68 2.31 -21.65
C SER A 18 9.67 3.82 -21.37
N TYR A 19 10.79 4.38 -20.95
CA TYR A 19 10.97 5.80 -20.64
C TYR A 19 11.87 6.52 -21.64
N LEU A 20 12.42 5.78 -22.60
CA LEU A 20 13.26 6.34 -23.66
C LEU A 20 12.38 6.78 -24.84
N GLU A 21 12.71 7.94 -25.40
CA GLU A 21 12.06 8.48 -26.60
C GLU A 21 12.90 8.23 -27.85
N GLY A 22 14.13 7.73 -27.66
CA GLY A 22 15.14 7.45 -28.67
C GLY A 22 16.25 8.52 -28.72
N SER A 23 17.45 8.10 -29.13
CA SER A 23 18.63 8.99 -29.23
C SER A 23 19.18 9.53 -27.91
N GLU A 24 18.85 8.92 -26.76
CA GLU A 24 19.41 9.32 -25.47
C GLU A 24 20.81 8.76 -25.22
N LEU A 25 21.62 9.55 -24.48
CA LEU A 25 22.70 9.02 -23.66
C LEU A 25 22.11 8.64 -22.28
N VAL A 26 21.95 7.35 -22.03
CA VAL A 26 21.50 6.85 -20.73
C VAL A 26 22.66 6.81 -19.76
N LEU A 27 22.54 7.45 -18.60
CA LEU A 27 23.54 7.43 -17.53
C LEU A 27 23.00 6.66 -16.34
N THR A 28 23.80 5.72 -15.82
CA THR A 28 23.47 4.96 -14.60
C THR A 28 24.72 4.74 -13.74
N THR A 29 24.57 4.68 -12.42
CA THR A 29 25.64 4.22 -11.53
C THR A 29 25.66 2.70 -11.42
N GLY A 30 24.62 2.01 -11.93
CA GLY A 30 24.45 0.58 -11.83
C GLY A 30 24.12 0.11 -10.42
N LEU A 31 23.77 1.01 -9.50
CA LEU A 31 23.50 0.67 -8.10
C LEU A 31 22.34 -0.34 -7.99
N ALA A 32 21.32 -0.20 -8.81
CA ALA A 32 20.20 -1.14 -8.86
C ALA A 32 20.59 -2.53 -9.36
N MET A 33 21.73 -2.66 -10.05
CA MET A 33 22.25 -3.91 -10.59
C MET A 33 23.38 -4.51 -9.74
N ALA A 34 23.73 -3.86 -8.63
CA ALA A 34 24.74 -4.37 -7.71
C ALA A 34 24.28 -5.68 -7.05
N GLY A 35 25.06 -6.75 -7.19
CA GLY A 35 24.74 -8.08 -6.64
C GLY A 35 23.75 -8.92 -7.47
N ILE A 36 23.30 -8.44 -8.62
CA ILE A 36 22.40 -9.20 -9.51
C ILE A 36 23.22 -10.07 -10.48
N PRO A 37 22.70 -11.25 -10.91
CA PRO A 37 23.38 -12.12 -11.85
C PRO A 37 23.73 -11.46 -13.19
N ALA A 38 24.86 -11.83 -13.77
CA ALA A 38 25.41 -11.30 -15.03
C ALA A 38 24.43 -11.32 -16.23
N ALA A 39 23.48 -12.26 -16.24
CA ALA A 39 22.46 -12.37 -17.29
C ALA A 39 21.57 -11.11 -17.39
N VAL A 40 21.37 -10.38 -16.30
CA VAL A 40 20.55 -9.15 -16.26
C VAL A 40 21.21 -8.03 -17.06
N TRP A 41 22.54 -7.98 -17.12
CA TRP A 41 23.27 -6.99 -17.93
C TRP A 41 23.00 -7.14 -19.43
N ALA A 42 22.82 -8.37 -19.89
CA ALA A 42 22.46 -8.63 -21.29
C ALA A 42 21.06 -8.10 -21.60
N SER A 43 20.07 -8.46 -20.75
CA SER A 43 18.69 -7.98 -20.88
C SER A 43 18.61 -6.45 -20.80
N TYR A 44 19.34 -5.84 -19.89
CA TYR A 44 19.40 -4.38 -19.75
C TYR A 44 19.93 -3.69 -21.01
N ALA A 45 21.03 -4.22 -21.59
CA ALA A 45 21.59 -3.67 -22.82
C ALA A 45 20.65 -3.85 -24.03
N ASP A 46 20.02 -5.02 -24.14
CA ASP A 46 19.05 -5.32 -25.19
C ASP A 46 17.83 -4.38 -25.11
N GLU A 47 17.31 -4.14 -23.92
CA GLU A 47 16.20 -3.19 -23.69
C GLU A 47 16.58 -1.75 -24.05
N LEU A 48 17.81 -1.30 -23.76
CA LEU A 48 18.27 0.02 -24.16
C LEU A 48 18.36 0.16 -25.68
N VAL A 49 18.79 -0.91 -26.38
CA VAL A 49 18.83 -0.94 -27.86
C VAL A 49 17.41 -0.88 -28.42
N GLU A 50 16.48 -1.65 -27.88
CA GLU A 50 15.06 -1.66 -28.26
C GLU A 50 14.39 -0.30 -28.02
N GLY A 51 14.73 0.36 -26.90
CA GLY A 51 14.28 1.72 -26.58
C GLY A 51 14.93 2.83 -27.42
N GLY A 52 15.85 2.48 -28.32
CA GLY A 52 16.49 3.45 -29.24
C GLY A 52 17.59 4.31 -28.60
N ALA A 53 18.15 3.92 -27.47
CA ALA A 53 19.24 4.64 -26.83
C ALA A 53 20.46 4.82 -27.78
N ALA A 54 21.05 6.01 -27.78
CA ALA A 54 22.25 6.29 -28.58
C ALA A 54 23.51 5.73 -27.92
N ALA A 55 23.60 5.82 -26.60
CA ALA A 55 24.74 5.33 -25.82
C ALA A 55 24.34 5.04 -24.37
N LEU A 56 25.14 4.23 -23.68
CA LEU A 56 25.08 3.98 -22.25
C LEU A 56 26.35 4.50 -21.58
N GLY A 57 26.23 5.30 -20.52
CA GLY A 57 27.33 5.71 -19.66
C GLY A 57 27.18 5.07 -18.28
N LEU A 58 28.18 4.28 -17.86
CA LEU A 58 28.25 3.71 -16.52
C LEU A 58 29.16 4.54 -15.63
N GLY A 59 28.62 5.04 -14.52
CA GLY A 59 29.38 5.69 -13.46
C GLY A 59 30.20 4.70 -12.67
N THR A 60 31.53 4.80 -12.74
CA THR A 60 32.45 3.96 -11.98
C THR A 60 32.89 4.63 -10.68
N GLY A 61 33.33 3.83 -9.69
CA GLY A 61 33.75 4.31 -8.37
C GLY A 61 32.64 4.30 -7.30
N ILE A 62 31.40 3.94 -7.65
CA ILE A 62 30.26 3.83 -6.71
C ILE A 62 29.88 2.36 -6.52
N ALA A 63 29.08 1.81 -7.42
CA ALA A 63 28.66 0.41 -7.38
C ALA A 63 29.70 -0.53 -8.01
N PHE A 64 30.40 -0.06 -9.04
CA PHE A 64 31.40 -0.81 -9.78
C PHE A 64 32.69 0.01 -9.91
N GLN A 65 33.84 -0.63 -9.69
CA GLN A 65 35.15 0.02 -9.88
C GLN A 65 35.52 0.12 -11.34
N THR A 66 35.07 -0.79 -12.17
CA THR A 66 35.27 -0.86 -13.62
C THR A 66 34.01 -1.38 -14.29
N ILE A 67 33.89 -1.13 -15.61
CA ILE A 67 32.79 -1.66 -16.39
C ILE A 67 32.77 -3.19 -16.33
N PRO A 68 31.65 -3.84 -15.91
CA PRO A 68 31.50 -5.28 -15.92
C PRO A 68 31.68 -5.86 -17.33
N LEU A 69 32.41 -6.99 -17.43
CA LEU A 69 32.72 -7.63 -18.72
C LEU A 69 31.46 -8.05 -19.46
N GLU A 70 30.47 -8.51 -18.75
CA GLU A 70 29.17 -8.96 -19.25
C GLU A 70 28.39 -7.82 -19.89
N LEU A 71 28.39 -6.64 -19.27
CA LEU A 71 27.77 -5.44 -19.82
C LEU A 71 28.48 -5.00 -21.11
N ARG A 72 29.83 -5.00 -21.09
CA ARG A 72 30.62 -4.64 -22.29
C ARG A 72 30.28 -5.56 -23.46
N ARG A 73 30.27 -6.88 -23.23
CA ARG A 73 29.91 -7.86 -24.26
C ARG A 73 28.47 -7.71 -24.75
N ALA A 74 27.53 -7.35 -23.86
CA ALA A 74 26.16 -7.13 -24.24
C ALA A 74 26.01 -5.87 -25.13
N CYS A 75 26.63 -4.78 -24.75
CA CYS A 75 26.63 -3.56 -25.55
C CYS A 75 27.30 -3.76 -26.93
N GLU A 76 28.42 -4.50 -26.97
CA GLU A 76 29.10 -4.84 -28.23
C GLU A 76 28.18 -5.66 -29.16
N ARG A 77 27.47 -6.66 -28.65
CA ARG A 77 26.51 -7.46 -29.44
C ARG A 77 25.33 -6.63 -29.95
N GLY A 78 24.78 -5.77 -29.11
CA GLY A 78 23.65 -4.89 -29.45
C GLY A 78 24.04 -3.64 -30.25
N GLY A 79 25.33 -3.40 -30.49
CA GLY A 79 25.82 -2.22 -31.16
C GLY A 79 25.52 -0.91 -30.39
N LEU A 80 25.43 -1.00 -29.07
CA LEU A 80 25.24 0.15 -28.17
C LEU A 80 26.61 0.70 -27.74
N ASN A 81 26.82 2.01 -27.93
CA ASN A 81 28.02 2.65 -27.45
C ASN A 81 28.06 2.66 -25.91
N LEU A 82 29.17 2.17 -25.33
CA LEU A 82 29.34 2.11 -23.87
C LEU A 82 30.46 3.07 -23.46
N LEU A 83 30.17 3.95 -22.54
CA LEU A 83 31.08 4.95 -22.00
C LEU A 83 31.33 4.69 -20.51
N GLU A 84 32.57 4.81 -20.10
CA GLU A 84 32.94 4.87 -18.69
C GLU A 84 32.88 6.33 -18.21
N VAL A 85 32.14 6.57 -17.13
CA VAL A 85 32.05 7.88 -16.48
C VAL A 85 32.78 7.80 -15.14
N PRO A 86 34.00 8.34 -15.01
CA PRO A 86 34.74 8.36 -13.76
C PRO A 86 33.98 9.09 -12.65
N HIS A 87 34.23 8.74 -11.39
CA HIS A 87 33.54 9.31 -10.23
C HIS A 87 33.67 10.85 -10.13
N GLU A 88 34.75 11.40 -10.64
CA GLU A 88 35.02 12.84 -10.65
C GLU A 88 34.11 13.62 -11.65
N VAL A 89 33.47 12.90 -12.58
CA VAL A 89 32.63 13.50 -13.61
C VAL A 89 31.17 13.35 -13.20
N SER A 90 30.52 14.44 -12.84
CA SER A 90 29.12 14.40 -12.48
C SER A 90 28.22 14.20 -13.71
N PHE A 91 27.16 13.40 -13.56
CA PHE A 91 26.14 13.20 -14.62
C PHE A 91 25.48 14.51 -15.05
N THR A 92 25.31 15.45 -14.11
CA THR A 92 24.80 16.80 -14.40
C THR A 92 25.74 17.63 -15.28
N ALA A 93 27.06 17.42 -15.17
CA ALA A 93 28.02 18.09 -16.06
C ALA A 93 27.91 17.56 -17.50
N ILE A 94 27.70 16.25 -17.66
CA ILE A 94 27.49 15.64 -18.98
C ILE A 94 26.18 16.14 -19.59
N SER A 95 25.08 16.12 -18.82
CA SER A 95 23.76 16.59 -19.30
C SER A 95 23.81 18.03 -19.77
N ARG A 96 24.49 18.93 -19.03
CA ARG A 96 24.69 20.33 -19.46
C ARG A 96 25.49 20.43 -20.74
N ARG A 97 26.53 19.62 -20.91
CA ARG A 97 27.38 19.69 -22.09
C ARG A 97 26.66 19.24 -23.36
N VAL A 98 25.87 18.18 -23.25
CA VAL A 98 25.03 17.68 -24.35
C VAL A 98 23.93 18.68 -24.69
N GLY A 99 23.25 19.25 -23.70
CA GLY A 99 22.22 20.27 -23.90
C GLY A 99 22.76 21.57 -24.52
N ALA A 100 24.01 21.97 -24.22
CA ALA A 100 24.65 23.17 -24.78
C ALA A 100 25.09 22.99 -26.25
N GLY A 101 25.12 21.75 -26.76
CA GLY A 101 25.56 21.47 -28.15
C GLY A 101 24.44 21.55 -29.19
N ARG A 102 23.20 21.84 -28.84
CA ARG A 102 22.11 22.05 -29.81
C ARG A 102 22.16 23.48 -30.35
N PRO A 103 22.22 23.70 -31.67
CA PRO A 103 21.92 25.01 -32.24
C PRO A 103 20.41 25.24 -32.05
N CYS A 104 20.05 26.08 -31.08
CA CYS A 104 18.70 26.57 -30.91
C CYS A 104 18.34 27.44 -32.13
N GLY A 105 17.69 26.81 -33.11
CA GLY A 105 16.92 27.56 -34.10
C GLY A 105 15.59 27.99 -33.45
N GLY A 106 15.55 29.16 -32.87
CA GLY A 106 14.37 29.74 -32.25
C GLY A 106 14.79 30.62 -31.07
N GLU A 107 14.88 31.93 -31.33
CA GLU A 107 15.03 32.94 -30.29
C GLU A 107 13.86 32.84 -29.28
N SER A 108 14.10 32.29 -28.12
CA SER A 108 13.33 32.59 -26.92
C SER A 108 14.20 32.28 -25.71
N GLY A 109 14.53 33.30 -24.99
CA GLY A 109 15.40 33.43 -23.84
C GLY A 109 15.34 32.29 -22.82
N ALA A 110 16.32 31.42 -22.90
CA ALA A 110 16.65 30.48 -21.81
C ALA A 110 17.93 30.96 -21.14
N SER A 111 17.84 32.04 -20.39
CA SER A 111 18.79 32.40 -19.34
C SER A 111 18.31 31.83 -18.00
N GLY A 112 18.17 30.49 -17.92
CA GLY A 112 18.06 29.78 -16.67
C GLY A 112 19.46 29.45 -16.17
N GLU A 113 19.99 30.27 -15.26
CA GLU A 113 21.33 30.12 -14.69
C GLU A 113 21.47 28.83 -13.86
N PRO A 114 22.67 28.22 -13.76
CA PRO A 114 22.97 27.08 -12.92
C PRO A 114 22.74 27.34 -11.40
N ALA A 115 22.41 28.56 -11.03
CA ALA A 115 21.96 28.94 -9.69
C ALA A 115 20.52 28.46 -9.41
N ASP A 116 19.62 28.49 -10.40
CA ASP A 116 18.21 28.15 -10.21
C ASP A 116 18.02 26.64 -9.99
N ASP A 117 18.73 25.79 -10.73
CA ASP A 117 18.68 24.32 -10.55
C ASP A 117 19.16 23.88 -9.15
N ARG A 118 20.19 24.56 -8.63
CA ARG A 118 20.69 24.32 -7.27
C ARG A 118 19.69 24.76 -6.21
N LEU A 119 18.99 25.85 -6.44
CA LEU A 119 17.94 26.34 -5.55
C LEU A 119 16.74 25.37 -5.55
N VAL A 120 16.31 24.92 -6.71
CA VAL A 120 15.26 23.91 -6.87
C VAL A 120 15.62 22.62 -6.11
N LEU A 121 16.81 22.07 -6.35
CA LEU A 121 17.32 20.89 -5.66
C LEU A 121 17.34 21.10 -4.14
N ALA A 122 17.89 22.22 -3.67
CA ALA A 122 17.99 22.52 -2.24
C ALA A 122 16.61 22.70 -1.58
N GLN A 123 15.64 23.30 -2.28
CA GLN A 123 14.29 23.51 -1.79
C GLN A 123 13.54 22.16 -1.67
N LEU A 124 13.57 21.33 -2.72
CA LEU A 124 12.90 20.04 -2.77
C LEU A 124 13.51 19.04 -1.77
N THR A 125 14.85 18.98 -1.69
CA THR A 125 15.55 18.12 -0.72
C THR A 125 15.23 18.54 0.71
N ARG A 126 15.20 19.86 1.00
CA ARG A 126 14.83 20.38 2.31
C ARG A 126 13.37 20.13 2.64
N ALA A 127 12.48 20.16 1.66
CA ALA A 127 11.07 19.80 1.82
C ALA A 127 10.90 18.31 2.12
N ALA A 128 11.61 17.44 1.40
CA ALA A 128 11.62 15.99 1.63
C ALA A 128 12.17 15.62 3.01
N ALA A 129 13.23 16.30 3.46
CA ALA A 129 13.81 16.08 4.79
C ALA A 129 12.84 16.37 5.96
N ARG A 130 11.76 17.11 5.71
CA ARG A 130 10.68 17.31 6.69
C ARG A 130 9.74 16.11 6.81
N GLY A 131 9.90 15.08 5.96
CA GLY A 131 9.14 13.84 6.01
C GLY A 131 7.65 13.99 5.66
N SER A 132 7.27 15.02 4.89
CA SER A 132 5.89 15.30 4.53
C SER A 132 5.71 15.48 3.03
N ASP A 133 4.85 14.67 2.42
CA ASP A 133 4.47 14.78 1.01
C ASP A 133 3.91 16.18 0.70
N VAL A 134 3.16 16.76 1.63
CA VAL A 134 2.62 18.11 1.54
C VAL A 134 3.73 19.14 1.35
N ALA A 135 4.86 18.97 2.07
CA ALA A 135 5.98 19.89 1.95
C ALA A 135 6.65 19.79 0.56
N VAL A 136 6.78 18.57 0.05
CA VAL A 136 7.33 18.31 -1.30
C VAL A 136 6.39 18.88 -2.37
N LEU A 137 5.09 18.64 -2.29
CA LEU A 137 4.11 19.14 -3.25
C LEU A 137 4.06 20.68 -3.29
N ARG A 138 4.09 21.34 -2.12
CA ARG A 138 4.14 22.80 -2.05
C ARG A 138 5.42 23.37 -2.63
N ALA A 139 6.56 22.74 -2.35
CA ALA A 139 7.83 23.15 -2.89
C ALA A 139 7.87 22.93 -4.41
N LEU A 140 7.36 21.80 -4.90
CA LEU A 140 7.22 21.53 -6.34
C LEU A 140 6.36 22.58 -7.02
N ALA A 141 5.15 22.83 -6.52
CA ALA A 141 4.23 23.81 -7.09
C ALA A 141 4.84 25.21 -7.16
N ALA A 142 5.62 25.60 -6.14
CA ALA A 142 6.36 26.86 -6.14
C ALA A 142 7.49 26.89 -7.18
N CYS A 143 8.25 25.78 -7.34
CA CYS A 143 9.34 25.69 -8.31
C CYS A 143 8.86 25.71 -9.77
N VAL A 144 7.67 25.13 -10.04
CA VAL A 144 7.14 25.02 -11.40
C VAL A 144 6.14 26.11 -11.75
N HIS A 145 5.90 27.07 -10.83
CA HIS A 145 4.86 28.11 -10.95
C HIS A 145 3.49 27.56 -11.37
N GLY A 146 3.18 26.35 -10.90
CA GLY A 146 2.02 25.57 -11.28
C GLY A 146 1.29 24.97 -10.08
N GLU A 147 0.61 23.88 -10.33
CA GLU A 147 -0.11 23.14 -9.28
C GLU A 147 0.37 21.69 -9.22
N ALA A 148 0.41 21.14 -8.00
CA ALA A 148 0.77 19.76 -7.74
C ALA A 148 -0.18 19.12 -6.73
N ALA A 149 -0.57 17.85 -6.98
CA ALA A 149 -1.45 17.08 -6.13
C ALA A 149 -1.12 15.59 -6.16
N LEU A 150 -1.57 14.87 -5.14
CA LEU A 150 -1.57 13.41 -5.12
C LEU A 150 -3.00 12.90 -5.25
N TYR A 151 -3.18 11.90 -6.10
CA TYR A 151 -4.44 11.20 -6.31
C TYR A 151 -4.28 9.70 -6.05
N SER A 152 -5.35 9.06 -5.58
CA SER A 152 -5.42 7.60 -5.51
C SER A 152 -5.59 6.98 -6.90
N ALA A 153 -5.36 5.66 -7.02
CA ALA A 153 -5.67 4.89 -8.23
C ALA A 153 -7.16 4.94 -8.65
N HIS A 154 -8.04 5.37 -7.76
CA HIS A 154 -9.47 5.54 -8.02
C HIS A 154 -9.86 7.00 -8.32
N GLY A 155 -8.87 7.89 -8.49
CA GLY A 155 -9.11 9.30 -8.82
C GLY A 155 -9.53 10.18 -7.64
N GLN A 156 -9.40 9.71 -6.40
CA GLN A 156 -9.65 10.53 -5.21
C GLN A 156 -8.43 11.40 -4.90
N ALA A 157 -8.64 12.69 -4.66
CA ALA A 157 -7.58 13.58 -4.21
C ALA A 157 -7.13 13.17 -2.80
N LEU A 158 -5.86 12.78 -2.66
CA LEU A 158 -5.24 12.41 -1.39
C LEU A 158 -4.60 13.62 -0.71
N SER A 159 -4.02 14.53 -1.52
CA SER A 159 -3.33 15.72 -1.03
C SER A 159 -3.27 16.79 -2.12
N GLY A 160 -3.57 18.04 -1.80
CA GLY A 160 -3.59 19.15 -2.74
C GLY A 160 -4.96 19.42 -3.35
N PRO A 161 -5.03 20.17 -4.47
CA PRO A 161 -3.90 20.79 -5.18
C PRO A 161 -3.24 21.90 -4.37
N TYR A 162 -1.91 21.97 -4.49
CA TYR A 162 -1.10 23.07 -3.94
C TYR A 162 -0.53 23.89 -5.10
N GLY A 163 -0.46 25.19 -4.93
CA GLY A 163 0.01 26.14 -5.93
C GLY A 163 -0.96 27.28 -6.17
N VAL A 164 -0.72 28.06 -7.20
CA VAL A 164 -1.53 29.23 -7.58
C VAL A 164 -1.98 29.09 -9.04
N GLY A 165 -3.22 29.50 -9.34
CA GLY A 165 -3.66 29.65 -10.72
C GLY A 165 -4.84 28.79 -11.16
N ARG A 166 -5.28 27.81 -10.38
CA ARG A 166 -6.33 26.84 -10.76
C ARG A 166 -6.09 26.22 -12.14
N LEU A 167 -4.86 25.74 -12.34
CA LEU A 167 -4.43 25.13 -13.59
C LEU A 167 -4.84 23.66 -13.68
N LEU A 168 -4.99 22.99 -12.52
CA LEU A 168 -5.27 21.57 -12.44
C LEU A 168 -6.77 21.31 -12.64
N ASP A 169 -7.11 20.70 -13.77
CA ASP A 169 -8.43 20.17 -14.02
C ASP A 169 -8.54 18.77 -13.40
N GLU A 170 -9.35 18.64 -12.32
CA GLU A 170 -9.59 17.38 -11.60
C GLU A 170 -10.18 16.30 -12.51
N ARG A 171 -11.10 16.68 -13.40
CA ARG A 171 -11.75 15.74 -14.31
C ARG A 171 -10.74 15.13 -15.28
N LEU A 172 -9.89 15.97 -15.88
CA LEU A 172 -8.83 15.53 -16.78
C LEU A 172 -7.78 14.67 -16.05
N ALA A 173 -7.46 15.02 -14.81
CA ALA A 173 -6.56 14.23 -13.97
C ALA A 173 -7.11 12.82 -13.72
N VAL A 174 -8.37 12.71 -13.30
CA VAL A 174 -9.05 11.43 -13.02
C VAL A 174 -9.18 10.57 -14.27
N GLU A 175 -9.57 11.17 -15.40
CA GLU A 175 -9.66 10.47 -16.69
C GLU A 175 -8.28 9.94 -17.12
N THR A 176 -7.23 10.75 -16.96
CA THR A 176 -5.86 10.35 -17.33
C THR A 176 -5.37 9.22 -16.43
N ILE A 177 -5.59 9.28 -15.11
CA ILE A 177 -5.26 8.20 -14.18
C ILE A 177 -5.98 6.91 -14.58
N SER A 178 -7.29 6.98 -14.86
CA SER A 178 -8.08 5.82 -15.26
C SER A 178 -7.52 5.16 -16.53
N ARG A 179 -7.07 5.95 -17.51
CA ARG A 179 -6.50 5.48 -18.76
C ARG A 179 -5.14 4.80 -18.59
N ILE A 180 -4.27 5.31 -17.69
CA ILE A 180 -2.91 4.78 -17.50
C ILE A 180 -2.82 3.71 -16.42
N ARG A 181 -3.84 3.55 -15.58
CA ARG A 181 -3.81 2.62 -14.43
C ARG A 181 -3.48 1.19 -14.83
N SER A 182 -4.02 0.71 -15.96
CA SER A 182 -3.74 -0.63 -16.47
C SER A 182 -2.28 -0.88 -16.87
N ARG A 183 -1.48 0.19 -17.03
CA ARG A 183 -0.05 0.12 -17.35
C ARG A 183 0.82 -0.01 -16.09
N GLY A 184 0.21 0.00 -14.91
CA GLY A 184 0.91 -0.09 -13.63
C GLY A 184 1.91 1.06 -13.42
N LEU A 185 3.06 0.75 -12.85
CA LEU A 185 4.13 1.72 -12.58
C LEU A 185 4.77 2.31 -13.86
N ARG A 186 4.54 1.70 -15.02
CA ARG A 186 5.01 2.21 -16.33
C ARG A 186 4.06 3.23 -16.95
N GLY A 187 2.91 3.47 -16.34
CA GLY A 187 1.88 4.36 -16.84
C GLY A 187 2.17 5.83 -16.52
N ALA A 188 3.00 6.50 -17.31
CA ALA A 188 3.09 7.96 -17.28
C ALA A 188 2.31 8.56 -18.44
N ALA A 189 1.72 9.75 -18.26
CA ALA A 189 1.05 10.48 -19.32
C ALA A 189 1.23 12.00 -19.17
N GLY A 190 1.49 12.66 -20.31
CA GLY A 190 1.37 14.11 -20.44
C GLY A 190 0.16 14.41 -21.34
N VAL A 191 -0.71 15.32 -20.90
CA VAL A 191 -1.87 15.78 -21.66
C VAL A 191 -1.81 17.28 -21.75
N GLU A 192 -1.99 17.81 -22.95
CA GLU A 192 -2.05 19.26 -23.19
C GLU A 192 -3.51 19.67 -23.41
N GLU A 193 -3.97 20.62 -22.61
CA GLU A 193 -5.28 21.23 -22.75
C GLU A 193 -5.15 22.74 -22.72
N GLY A 194 -5.40 23.37 -23.87
CA GLY A 194 -5.25 24.82 -24.03
C GLY A 194 -3.80 25.27 -23.76
N ARG A 195 -3.62 26.09 -22.72
CA ARG A 195 -2.30 26.60 -22.28
C ARG A 195 -1.67 25.82 -21.14
N VAL A 196 -2.29 24.70 -20.71
CA VAL A 196 -1.83 23.92 -19.58
C VAL A 196 -1.32 22.58 -20.06
N ARG A 197 -0.18 22.15 -19.52
CA ARG A 197 0.31 20.78 -19.61
C ARG A 197 0.07 20.09 -18.28
N LEU A 198 -0.78 19.06 -18.30
CA LEU A 198 -1.01 18.16 -17.17
C LEU A 198 -0.07 16.96 -17.31
N THR A 199 0.67 16.65 -16.26
CA THR A 199 1.50 15.44 -16.21
C THR A 199 1.01 14.55 -15.09
N VAL A 200 0.82 13.25 -15.37
CA VAL A 200 0.37 12.24 -14.39
C VAL A 200 1.41 11.13 -14.33
N ARG A 201 1.91 10.84 -13.14
CA ARG A 201 2.92 9.82 -12.90
C ARG A 201 2.56 8.94 -11.72
N PRO A 202 2.69 7.61 -11.83
CA PRO A 202 2.50 6.71 -10.72
C PRO A 202 3.62 6.88 -9.68
N ILE A 203 3.29 6.73 -8.41
CA ILE A 203 4.24 6.68 -7.31
C ILE A 203 4.33 5.24 -6.81
N GLY A 204 5.54 4.72 -6.69
CA GLY A 204 5.88 3.38 -6.24
C GLY A 204 7.05 2.84 -7.03
N LEU A 205 7.81 1.92 -6.45
CA LEU A 205 8.93 1.23 -7.10
C LEU A 205 8.58 -0.23 -7.41
N THR A 206 7.63 -0.80 -6.67
CA THR A 206 7.20 -2.20 -6.80
C THR A 206 5.68 -2.31 -6.65
N GLY A 207 5.08 -3.33 -7.24
CA GLY A 207 3.65 -3.62 -7.14
C GLY A 207 2.78 -2.71 -8.01
N GLU A 208 1.50 -2.67 -7.69
CA GLU A 208 0.55 -1.76 -8.35
C GLU A 208 0.60 -0.36 -7.74
N PRO A 209 0.54 0.70 -8.57
CA PRO A 209 0.58 2.07 -8.05
C PRO A 209 -0.73 2.40 -7.33
N GLY A 210 -0.63 2.68 -6.03
CA GLY A 210 -1.74 3.16 -5.22
C GLY A 210 -1.96 4.67 -5.32
N THR A 211 -0.92 5.40 -5.71
CA THR A 211 -0.86 6.87 -5.68
C THR A 211 -0.26 7.41 -6.98
N TYR A 212 -0.74 8.56 -7.42
CA TYR A 212 -0.29 9.26 -8.62
C TYR A 212 0.06 10.71 -8.29
N LEU A 213 1.23 11.15 -8.73
CA LEU A 213 1.58 12.57 -8.78
C LEU A 213 0.94 13.20 -10.00
N VAL A 214 0.18 14.24 -9.79
CA VAL A 214 -0.42 15.07 -10.86
C VAL A 214 0.15 16.47 -10.75
N THR A 215 0.69 16.99 -11.85
CA THR A 215 1.19 18.36 -11.95
C THR A 215 0.52 19.07 -13.11
N ALA A 216 0.16 20.32 -12.93
CA ALA A 216 -0.38 21.20 -13.96
C ALA A 216 0.50 22.46 -14.06
N VAL A 217 1.07 22.69 -15.24
CA VAL A 217 2.05 23.75 -15.49
C VAL A 217 1.66 24.49 -16.76
N ALA A 218 1.95 25.78 -16.84
CA ALA A 218 1.78 26.52 -18.08
C ALA A 218 2.68 25.94 -19.18
N ARG A 219 2.19 25.87 -20.41
CA ARG A 219 2.84 25.17 -21.52
C ARG A 219 4.22 25.74 -21.87
N ASP A 220 4.37 27.03 -21.74
CA ASP A 220 5.61 27.76 -21.97
C ASP A 220 6.65 27.50 -20.85
N GLU A 221 6.23 27.11 -19.66
CA GLU A 221 7.10 26.77 -18.52
C GLU A 221 7.36 25.26 -18.39
N ALA A 222 6.73 24.43 -19.23
CA ALA A 222 6.80 22.97 -19.08
C ALA A 222 8.23 22.41 -19.22
N GLY A 223 9.08 23.04 -20.04
CA GLY A 223 10.47 22.64 -20.22
C GLY A 223 11.34 22.90 -18.99
N SER A 224 11.18 24.06 -18.35
CA SER A 224 11.91 24.43 -17.13
C SER A 224 11.41 23.66 -15.90
N ALA A 225 10.14 23.26 -15.89
CA ALA A 225 9.52 22.48 -14.82
C ALA A 225 10.00 21.02 -14.76
N HIS A 226 10.55 20.48 -15.82
CA HIS A 226 10.88 19.05 -15.94
C HIS A 226 11.76 18.55 -14.80
N LEU A 227 12.88 19.24 -14.53
CA LEU A 227 13.80 18.84 -13.45
C LEU A 227 13.12 18.80 -12.08
N ALA A 228 12.31 19.81 -11.77
CA ALA A 228 11.59 19.88 -10.50
C ALA A 228 10.57 18.75 -10.36
N ILE A 229 9.87 18.41 -11.44
CA ILE A 229 8.90 17.30 -11.47
C ILE A 229 9.63 15.97 -11.27
N GLU A 230 10.74 15.71 -11.97
CA GLU A 230 11.53 14.48 -11.86
C GLU A 230 12.08 14.28 -10.44
N LEU A 231 12.69 15.32 -9.88
CA LEU A 231 13.24 15.28 -8.53
C LEU A 231 12.13 15.04 -7.49
N SER A 232 11.01 15.74 -7.62
CA SER A 232 9.89 15.55 -6.69
C SER A 232 9.28 14.16 -6.79
N TRP A 233 9.13 13.63 -8.00
CA TRP A 233 8.68 12.28 -8.24
C TRP A 233 9.64 11.25 -7.60
N SER A 234 10.94 11.40 -7.77
CA SER A 234 11.96 10.54 -7.16
C SER A 234 11.92 10.61 -5.63
N LEU A 235 11.80 11.80 -5.06
CA LEU A 235 11.70 12.00 -3.60
C LEU A 235 10.42 11.39 -3.03
N LEU A 236 9.29 11.52 -3.72
CA LEU A 236 8.01 10.93 -3.32
C LEU A 236 8.06 9.39 -3.42
N ASN A 237 8.70 8.83 -4.45
CA ASN A 237 8.93 7.38 -4.54
C ASN A 237 9.76 6.86 -3.37
N LEU A 238 10.86 7.54 -3.03
CA LEU A 238 11.70 7.17 -1.90
C LEU A 238 10.94 7.27 -0.57
N ALA A 239 10.12 8.31 -0.40
CA ALA A 239 9.28 8.49 0.78
C ALA A 239 8.25 7.37 0.90
N GLU A 240 7.59 7.01 -0.20
CA GLU A 240 6.60 5.91 -0.25
C GLU A 240 7.24 4.57 0.08
N GLU A 241 8.41 4.26 -0.49
CA GLU A 241 9.12 3.00 -0.21
C GLU A 241 9.58 2.93 1.24
N SER A 242 10.10 4.03 1.78
CA SER A 242 10.45 4.13 3.20
C SER A 242 9.22 3.97 4.10
N ALA A 243 8.07 4.51 3.70
CA ALA A 243 6.82 4.37 4.43
C ALA A 243 6.31 2.92 4.40
N ARG A 244 6.40 2.24 3.24
CA ARG A 244 6.07 0.82 3.09
C ARG A 244 6.96 -0.06 3.95
N GLY A 245 8.27 0.16 3.92
CA GLY A 245 9.23 -0.58 4.75
C GLY A 245 8.91 -0.42 6.24
N ARG A 246 8.66 0.81 6.70
CA ARG A 246 8.24 1.06 8.09
C ARG A 246 6.89 0.40 8.42
N ALA A 247 5.93 0.47 7.50
CA ALA A 247 4.62 -0.15 7.70
C ALA A 247 4.72 -1.67 7.82
N ALA A 248 5.57 -2.32 7.02
CA ALA A 248 5.83 -3.75 7.09
C ALA A 248 6.42 -4.15 8.45
N VAL A 249 7.46 -3.44 8.92
CA VAL A 249 8.06 -3.68 10.24
C VAL A 249 7.02 -3.50 11.36
N LEU A 250 6.22 -2.44 11.30
CA LEU A 250 5.16 -2.21 12.28
C LEU A 250 4.07 -3.28 12.24
N ALA A 251 3.75 -3.81 11.06
CA ALA A 251 2.81 -4.93 10.92
C ALA A 251 3.35 -6.20 11.55
N ASP A 252 4.65 -6.50 11.35
CA ASP A 252 5.31 -7.65 11.96
C ASP A 252 5.37 -7.52 13.50
N LEU A 253 5.69 -6.34 14.02
CA LEU A 253 5.65 -6.06 15.45
C LEU A 253 4.25 -6.22 16.04
N ARG A 254 3.20 -5.74 15.36
CA ARG A 254 1.80 -5.93 15.79
C ARG A 254 1.45 -7.42 15.84
N ALA A 255 1.77 -8.16 14.77
CA ALA A 255 1.50 -9.59 14.70
C ALA A 255 2.24 -10.37 15.80
N ALA A 256 3.52 -10.08 16.02
CA ALA A 256 4.31 -10.69 17.08
C ALA A 256 3.74 -10.38 18.47
N GLY A 257 3.40 -9.11 18.73
CA GLY A 257 2.80 -8.69 19.99
C GLY A 257 1.47 -9.36 20.26
N LEU A 258 0.58 -9.42 19.27
CA LEU A 258 -0.71 -10.12 19.38
C LEU A 258 -0.53 -11.62 19.62
N ARG A 259 0.42 -12.27 18.92
CA ARG A 259 0.75 -13.67 19.13
C ARG A 259 1.19 -13.92 20.58
N HIS A 260 2.08 -13.10 21.13
CA HIS A 260 2.46 -13.20 22.54
C HIS A 260 1.27 -13.07 23.50
N LEU A 261 0.37 -12.11 23.24
CA LEU A 261 -0.83 -11.95 24.07
C LEU A 261 -1.74 -13.18 24.00
N LEU A 262 -1.94 -13.76 22.82
CA LEU A 262 -2.75 -14.97 22.64
C LEU A 262 -2.10 -16.20 23.27
N ASP A 263 -0.76 -16.26 23.37
CA ASP A 263 -0.01 -17.31 24.06
C ASP A 263 0.02 -17.12 25.59
N GLY A 264 -0.66 -16.09 26.11
CA GLY A 264 -0.67 -15.77 27.55
C GLY A 264 0.60 -15.04 28.04
N ARG A 265 1.52 -14.70 27.14
CA ARG A 265 2.75 -13.94 27.45
C ARG A 265 2.45 -12.43 27.44
N ILE A 266 1.70 -11.98 28.45
CA ILE A 266 1.09 -10.65 28.44
C ILE A 266 2.16 -9.54 28.50
N ARG A 267 3.20 -9.72 29.34
CA ARG A 267 4.27 -8.71 29.51
C ARG A 267 5.05 -8.50 28.22
N GLU A 268 5.43 -9.60 27.57
CA GLU A 268 6.16 -9.60 26.30
C GLU A 268 5.30 -9.00 25.19
N GLY A 269 4.05 -9.41 25.09
CA GLY A 269 3.12 -8.88 24.09
C GLY A 269 2.92 -7.37 24.22
N LEU A 270 2.69 -6.87 25.43
CA LEU A 270 2.55 -5.43 25.68
C LEU A 270 3.87 -4.67 25.46
N ALA A 271 5.03 -5.26 25.77
CA ALA A 271 6.32 -4.63 25.51
C ALA A 271 6.57 -4.47 24.01
N VAL A 272 6.25 -5.48 23.20
CA VAL A 272 6.35 -5.41 21.74
C VAL A 272 5.35 -4.40 21.15
N LEU A 273 4.09 -4.46 21.57
CA LEU A 273 3.05 -3.53 21.09
C LEU A 273 3.34 -2.08 21.52
N GLY A 274 3.99 -1.88 22.66
CA GLY A 274 4.41 -0.57 23.13
C GLY A 274 5.40 0.15 22.19
N GLN A 275 6.09 -0.59 21.32
CA GLN A 275 6.96 -0.01 20.27
C GLN A 275 6.14 0.49 19.06
N VAL A 276 4.87 0.09 18.95
CA VAL A 276 4.02 0.42 17.82
C VAL A 276 3.25 1.70 18.10
N PRO A 277 3.32 2.72 17.22
CA PRO A 277 2.53 3.93 17.38
C PRO A 277 1.03 3.62 17.50
N GLY A 278 0.39 4.25 18.48
CA GLY A 278 -1.03 4.07 18.78
C GLY A 278 -1.35 2.86 19.68
N CYS A 279 -0.35 2.03 20.04
CA CYS A 279 -0.55 0.87 20.91
C CYS A 279 0.08 1.04 22.32
N GLN A 280 0.69 2.19 22.63
CA GLN A 280 1.47 2.41 23.86
C GLN A 280 0.63 2.28 25.15
N ASP A 281 -0.64 2.67 25.09
CA ASP A 281 -1.54 2.68 26.25
C ASP A 281 -2.42 1.41 26.37
N LEU A 282 -2.20 0.41 25.52
CA LEU A 282 -2.99 -0.83 25.54
C LEU A 282 -2.96 -1.52 26.90
N GLY A 283 -1.85 -1.50 27.60
CA GLY A 283 -1.70 -2.12 28.92
C GLY A 283 -2.52 -1.46 30.03
N ARG A 284 -3.03 -0.24 29.81
CA ARG A 284 -3.86 0.50 30.78
C ARG A 284 -5.37 0.22 30.65
N ALA A 285 -5.76 -0.50 29.59
CA ALA A 285 -7.16 -0.76 29.34
C ALA A 285 -7.73 -1.77 30.34
N GLY A 286 -8.88 -1.46 30.92
CA GLY A 286 -9.52 -2.32 31.91
C GLY A 286 -10.20 -3.56 31.28
N ALA A 287 -10.94 -3.36 30.21
CA ALA A 287 -11.63 -4.43 29.49
C ALA A 287 -11.27 -4.41 28.02
N TRP A 288 -11.12 -5.60 27.45
CA TRP A 288 -10.71 -5.85 26.08
C TRP A 288 -11.80 -6.58 25.29
N ARG A 289 -11.84 -6.33 24.00
CA ARG A 289 -12.55 -7.13 23.01
C ARG A 289 -11.63 -7.54 21.88
N VAL A 290 -11.94 -8.66 21.27
CA VAL A 290 -11.34 -9.16 20.05
C VAL A 290 -12.38 -9.12 18.95
N VAL A 291 -11.95 -8.69 17.77
CA VAL A 291 -12.74 -8.74 16.53
C VAL A 291 -12.00 -9.62 15.55
N VAL A 292 -12.72 -10.52 14.93
CA VAL A 292 -12.25 -11.31 13.78
C VAL A 292 -13.11 -10.94 12.58
N ALA A 293 -12.46 -10.43 11.53
CA ALA A 293 -13.11 -10.12 10.26
C ALA A 293 -12.63 -11.12 9.21
N LEU A 294 -13.54 -11.93 8.66
CA LEU A 294 -13.25 -12.94 7.64
C LEU A 294 -13.64 -12.47 6.26
N GLY A 295 -12.73 -12.59 5.27
CA GLY A 295 -12.93 -12.24 3.88
C GLY A 295 -12.03 -13.08 2.96
N GLU A 296 -12.28 -13.04 1.64
CA GLU A 296 -11.61 -13.92 0.69
C GLU A 296 -10.14 -13.54 0.44
N ASP A 297 -9.74 -12.27 0.61
CA ASP A 297 -8.37 -11.77 0.35
C ASP A 297 -7.82 -10.99 1.55
N ALA A 298 -7.33 -11.70 2.57
CA ALA A 298 -6.97 -11.08 3.84
C ALA A 298 -5.64 -10.32 3.84
N GLU A 299 -4.64 -10.71 3.06
CA GLU A 299 -3.31 -10.06 3.09
C GLU A 299 -3.29 -8.71 2.38
N ASP A 300 -4.09 -8.54 1.33
CA ASP A 300 -4.26 -7.28 0.59
C ASP A 300 -5.55 -6.53 0.98
N SER A 301 -6.13 -6.87 2.13
CA SER A 301 -7.46 -6.39 2.48
C SER A 301 -7.51 -4.86 2.60
N ALA A 302 -8.53 -4.27 1.99
CA ALA A 302 -8.85 -2.84 2.12
C ALA A 302 -8.96 -2.42 3.60
N LEU A 303 -9.31 -3.34 4.49
CA LEU A 303 -9.36 -3.13 5.93
C LEU A 303 -7.98 -2.86 6.53
N LEU A 304 -6.97 -3.69 6.22
CA LEU A 304 -5.60 -3.47 6.71
C LEU A 304 -5.02 -2.15 6.20
N GLN A 305 -5.25 -1.82 4.94
CA GLN A 305 -4.83 -0.55 4.37
C GLN A 305 -5.54 0.65 5.04
N ALA A 306 -6.84 0.53 5.32
CA ALA A 306 -7.60 1.58 5.99
C ALA A 306 -7.16 1.76 7.45
N LEU A 307 -6.87 0.67 8.17
CA LEU A 307 -6.31 0.68 9.52
C LEU A 307 -4.91 1.32 9.54
N ALA A 308 -4.05 0.97 8.59
CA ALA A 308 -2.71 1.54 8.48
C ALA A 308 -2.76 3.05 8.20
N ARG A 309 -3.64 3.51 7.29
CA ARG A 309 -3.86 4.94 7.01
C ARG A 309 -4.39 5.69 8.23
N SER A 310 -5.32 5.09 8.98
CA SER A 310 -5.86 5.66 10.21
C SER A 310 -4.76 5.86 11.27
N ALA A 311 -3.82 4.93 11.37
CA ALA A 311 -2.70 5.02 12.30
C ALA A 311 -1.64 6.05 11.87
N ALA A 312 -1.44 6.23 10.57
CA ALA A 312 -0.44 7.16 10.02
C ALA A 312 -0.92 8.64 10.06
N GLY A 313 -2.24 8.87 9.98
CA GLY A 313 -2.83 10.21 9.81
C GLY A 313 -3.04 11.04 11.08
N GLY A 314 -2.65 10.57 12.27
CA GLY A 314 -3.01 11.26 13.49
C GLY A 314 -1.98 11.21 14.61
N ALA A 315 -1.22 12.27 14.79
CA ALA A 315 -0.53 12.58 16.04
C ALA A 315 -1.52 13.06 17.13
N GLY A 316 -2.64 12.36 17.31
CA GLY A 316 -3.61 12.62 18.36
C GLY A 316 -4.35 11.35 18.72
N ALA A 317 -4.31 10.96 19.98
CA ALA A 317 -4.94 9.78 20.56
C ALA A 317 -6.48 9.68 20.39
N SER A 318 -7.06 10.46 19.50
CA SER A 318 -8.51 10.62 19.28
C SER A 318 -9.03 10.00 17.99
N GLY A 319 -8.18 9.38 17.16
CA GLY A 319 -8.62 8.70 15.94
C GLY A 319 -9.47 7.46 16.24
N PRO A 320 -10.32 6.99 15.29
CA PRO A 320 -11.21 5.86 15.50
C PRO A 320 -10.47 4.54 15.85
N THR A 321 -9.19 4.44 15.52
CA THR A 321 -8.35 3.27 15.78
C THR A 321 -7.35 3.44 16.92
N GLY A 322 -7.41 4.56 17.66
CA GLY A 322 -6.39 5.04 18.63
C GLY A 322 -6.12 4.02 19.68
N CYS A 323 -5.95 2.95 19.90
CA CYS A 323 -5.61 1.91 20.88
C CYS A 323 -6.01 0.52 20.40
N LEU A 324 -5.97 0.26 19.06
CA LEU A 324 -6.21 -1.06 18.52
C LEU A 324 -4.91 -1.68 18.00
N ALA A 325 -4.67 -2.92 18.36
CA ALA A 325 -3.68 -3.77 17.69
C ALA A 325 -4.40 -4.60 16.61
N TRP A 326 -3.80 -4.70 15.43
CA TRP A 326 -4.36 -5.49 14.32
C TRP A 326 -3.27 -6.20 13.53
N ALA A 327 -3.61 -7.33 12.97
CA ALA A 327 -2.75 -8.09 12.07
C ALA A 327 -3.57 -9.00 11.16
N PRO A 328 -3.03 -9.44 10.01
CA PRO A 328 -3.59 -10.57 9.28
C PRO A 328 -3.68 -11.79 10.22
N ALA A 329 -4.79 -12.50 10.18
CA ALA A 329 -5.00 -13.66 11.03
C ALA A 329 -3.96 -14.76 10.73
N SER A 330 -3.57 -14.92 9.45
CA SER A 330 -2.52 -15.83 9.00
C SER A 330 -1.17 -15.62 9.72
N ARG A 331 -0.83 -14.37 10.06
CA ARG A 331 0.41 -14.05 10.78
C ARG A 331 0.34 -14.28 12.29
N VAL A 332 -0.85 -14.46 12.85
CA VAL A 332 -1.08 -14.56 14.30
C VAL A 332 -1.53 -15.95 14.72
N ASP A 333 -2.34 -16.60 13.87
CA ASP A 333 -3.11 -17.79 14.22
C ASP A 333 -2.23 -19.04 14.39
N GLY A 334 -1.14 -19.19 13.66
CA GLY A 334 -0.37 -20.42 13.65
C GLY A 334 -1.30 -21.60 13.27
N ASP A 335 -1.48 -22.56 14.19
CA ASP A 335 -2.34 -23.74 14.01
C ASP A 335 -3.72 -23.61 14.70
N ARG A 336 -4.19 -22.39 15.02
CA ARG A 336 -5.40 -22.18 15.86
C ARG A 336 -6.73 -22.23 15.09
N GLY A 337 -6.74 -22.60 13.82
CA GLY A 337 -7.96 -23.10 13.16
C GLY A 337 -8.88 -22.05 12.53
N LEU A 338 -8.35 -21.07 11.83
CA LEU A 338 -9.15 -20.29 10.86
C LEU A 338 -9.22 -20.95 9.47
N ASP A 339 -8.94 -22.25 9.39
CA ASP A 339 -9.15 -23.14 8.22
C ASP A 339 -8.75 -22.54 6.84
N GLY A 340 -7.64 -21.78 6.80
CA GLY A 340 -7.18 -21.14 5.55
C GLY A 340 -8.06 -20.00 5.04
N SER A 341 -9.13 -19.62 5.75
CA SER A 341 -9.92 -18.44 5.39
C SER A 341 -9.14 -17.18 5.76
N GLY A 342 -8.87 -16.34 4.76
CA GLY A 342 -8.27 -15.04 4.96
C GLY A 342 -9.05 -14.21 5.99
N GLY A 343 -8.35 -13.56 6.93
CA GLY A 343 -9.00 -12.77 7.96
C GLY A 343 -8.10 -11.75 8.61
N VAL A 344 -8.69 -10.77 9.27
CA VAL A 344 -8.00 -9.76 10.06
C VAL A 344 -8.39 -9.89 11.52
N LEU A 345 -7.39 -9.94 12.38
CA LEU A 345 -7.55 -9.87 13.82
C LEU A 345 -7.39 -8.43 14.29
N LEU A 346 -8.32 -7.97 15.13
CA LEU A 346 -8.19 -6.73 15.88
C LEU A 346 -8.37 -7.02 17.36
N ALA A 347 -7.59 -6.39 18.21
CA ALA A 347 -7.72 -6.49 19.65
C ALA A 347 -7.45 -5.15 20.33
N GLY A 348 -8.25 -4.81 21.32
CA GLY A 348 -8.07 -3.56 22.05
C GLY A 348 -9.15 -3.29 23.09
N PRO A 349 -9.13 -2.10 23.70
CA PRO A 349 -10.14 -1.65 24.65
C PRO A 349 -11.55 -1.72 24.07
N VAL A 350 -12.52 -2.11 24.87
CA VAL A 350 -13.94 -2.18 24.48
C VAL A 350 -14.39 -0.90 23.77
N THR A 351 -14.06 0.27 24.33
CA THR A 351 -14.45 1.57 23.77
C THR A 351 -13.86 1.87 22.39
N ALA A 352 -12.67 1.33 22.08
CA ALA A 352 -12.03 1.51 20.79
C ALA A 352 -12.67 0.58 19.73
N VAL A 353 -12.96 -0.66 20.11
CA VAL A 353 -13.65 -1.65 19.28
C VAL A 353 -15.08 -1.19 18.96
N ASP A 354 -15.84 -0.76 19.97
CA ASP A 354 -17.22 -0.29 19.78
C ASP A 354 -17.28 0.93 18.87
N ARG A 355 -16.34 1.88 19.00
CA ARG A 355 -16.23 3.02 18.08
C ARG A 355 -15.93 2.60 16.62
N LEU A 356 -15.12 1.57 16.44
CA LEU A 356 -14.81 1.04 15.11
C LEU A 356 -16.05 0.45 14.43
N LEU A 357 -16.86 -0.30 15.20
CA LEU A 357 -18.02 -1.02 14.70
C LEU A 357 -19.28 -0.14 14.59
N THR A 358 -19.29 1.04 15.20
CA THR A 358 -20.43 1.98 15.10
C THR A 358 -20.41 2.70 13.76
N PRO A 359 -21.47 2.61 12.94
CA PRO A 359 -21.55 3.33 11.67
C PRO A 359 -21.44 4.83 11.88
N PRO A 360 -20.84 5.58 10.93
CA PRO A 360 -20.70 7.03 11.05
C PRO A 360 -22.07 7.71 11.02
N GLY A 361 -22.58 8.06 12.19
CA GLY A 361 -23.77 8.90 12.34
C GLY A 361 -23.39 10.38 12.25
N GLY A 362 -23.90 11.11 11.23
CA GLY A 362 -24.13 12.55 11.14
C GLY A 362 -22.98 13.52 11.47
N THR A 363 -22.65 14.31 10.46
CA THR A 363 -22.18 15.72 10.49
C THR A 363 -21.27 16.19 11.63
N GLU A 364 -19.95 16.06 11.43
CA GLU A 364 -19.00 17.02 11.99
C GLU A 364 -18.35 17.80 10.84
N GLY A 365 -18.84 19.02 10.63
CA GLY A 365 -18.35 19.93 9.60
C GLY A 365 -17.08 20.63 10.04
N GLY A 366 -15.97 20.34 9.37
CA GLY A 366 -14.71 21.06 9.47
C GLY A 366 -13.67 20.46 8.53
N ARG A 367 -12.75 21.27 8.00
CA ARG A 367 -11.71 20.81 7.04
C ARG A 367 -10.81 19.67 7.58
N ALA A 368 -10.64 19.55 8.90
CA ALA A 368 -10.01 18.40 9.56
C ALA A 368 -10.96 17.17 9.60
N GLY A 369 -12.27 17.38 9.56
CA GLY A 369 -13.29 16.33 9.53
C GLY A 369 -13.38 15.61 8.19
N ALA A 370 -13.01 16.24 7.07
CA ALA A 370 -13.11 15.62 5.74
C ALA A 370 -12.10 14.47 5.55
N ALA A 371 -10.85 14.64 6.00
CA ALA A 371 -9.85 13.57 5.92
C ALA A 371 -10.16 12.42 6.91
N ALA A 372 -10.60 12.75 8.14
CA ALA A 372 -11.04 11.74 9.11
C ALA A 372 -12.33 11.04 8.67
N GLY A 373 -13.23 11.75 8.00
CA GLY A 373 -14.45 11.19 7.38
C GLY A 373 -14.15 10.18 6.29
N GLY A 374 -13.16 10.47 5.44
CA GLY A 374 -12.72 9.57 4.37
C GLY A 374 -12.16 8.24 4.89
N VAL A 375 -11.34 8.28 5.95
CA VAL A 375 -10.78 7.07 6.57
C VAL A 375 -11.87 6.24 7.26
N ARG A 376 -12.82 6.88 7.97
CA ARG A 376 -13.96 6.18 8.59
C ARG A 376 -14.88 5.55 7.56
N ALA A 377 -15.13 6.22 6.44
CA ALA A 377 -15.90 5.66 5.34
C ALA A 377 -15.20 4.46 4.69
N ALA A 378 -13.88 4.53 4.49
CA ALA A 378 -13.09 3.43 3.97
C ALA A 378 -13.08 2.22 4.93
N LEU A 379 -12.96 2.45 6.25
CA LEU A 379 -13.07 1.40 7.26
C LEU A 379 -14.45 0.76 7.26
N ALA A 380 -15.52 1.55 7.21
CA ALA A 380 -16.89 1.05 7.17
C ALA A 380 -17.16 0.24 5.89
N ALA A 381 -16.67 0.71 4.74
CA ALA A 381 -16.79 -0.02 3.47
C ALA A 381 -16.03 -1.36 3.51
N ALA A 382 -14.81 -1.36 4.03
CA ALA A 382 -13.99 -2.57 4.14
C ALA A 382 -14.62 -3.60 5.10
N LEU A 383 -15.13 -3.14 6.26
CA LEU A 383 -15.85 -4.00 7.19
C LEU A 383 -17.17 -4.52 6.59
N GLY A 384 -17.85 -3.71 5.77
CA GLY A 384 -19.07 -4.10 5.05
C GLY A 384 -18.88 -5.25 4.05
N ALA A 385 -17.66 -5.49 3.59
CA ALA A 385 -17.30 -6.59 2.70
C ALA A 385 -16.90 -7.89 3.44
N MET A 386 -16.84 -7.87 4.78
CA MET A 386 -16.32 -8.97 5.59
C MET A 386 -17.40 -9.51 6.55
N ARG A 387 -17.26 -10.77 6.96
CA ARG A 387 -18.05 -11.37 8.06
C ARG A 387 -17.33 -11.08 9.36
N ILE A 388 -18.02 -10.50 10.33
CA ILE A 388 -17.40 -9.95 11.53
C ILE A 388 -17.91 -10.66 12.76
N GLY A 389 -16.99 -11.16 13.57
CA GLY A 389 -17.26 -11.72 14.87
C GLY A 389 -16.62 -10.87 15.97
N VAL A 390 -17.34 -10.68 17.05
CA VAL A 390 -16.91 -9.88 18.20
C VAL A 390 -17.00 -10.73 19.48
N SER A 391 -15.93 -10.74 20.27
CA SER A 391 -15.90 -11.45 21.55
C SER A 391 -16.74 -10.76 22.62
N ALA A 392 -17.10 -11.49 23.67
CA ALA A 392 -17.51 -10.87 24.92
C ALA A 392 -16.38 -9.97 25.47
N PRO A 393 -16.72 -8.90 26.23
CA PRO A 393 -15.74 -8.15 26.98
C PRO A 393 -15.01 -9.05 27.98
N GLY A 394 -13.69 -8.91 28.05
CA GLY A 394 -12.87 -9.73 28.94
C GLY A 394 -11.59 -9.00 29.37
N ARG A 395 -10.82 -9.65 30.22
CA ARG A 395 -9.50 -9.17 30.61
C ARG A 395 -8.45 -9.60 29.59
N ILE A 396 -7.33 -8.89 29.54
CA ILE A 396 -6.23 -9.19 28.63
C ILE A 396 -5.68 -10.63 28.82
N GLU A 397 -5.73 -11.15 30.05
CA GLU A 397 -5.31 -12.51 30.37
C GLU A 397 -6.19 -13.61 29.73
N THR A 398 -7.38 -13.24 29.29
CA THR A 398 -8.34 -14.15 28.64
C THR A 398 -8.42 -13.95 27.13
N LEU A 399 -7.41 -13.34 26.53
CA LEU A 399 -7.45 -12.94 25.12
C LEU A 399 -7.55 -14.13 24.16
N SER A 400 -6.91 -15.27 24.49
CA SER A 400 -7.03 -16.51 23.69
C SER A 400 -8.47 -17.04 23.64
N ARG A 401 -9.19 -16.94 24.76
CA ARG A 401 -10.63 -17.28 24.81
C ARG A 401 -11.46 -16.28 24.01
N ALA A 402 -11.15 -14.99 24.14
CA ALA A 402 -11.82 -13.94 23.37
C ALA A 402 -11.60 -14.11 21.86
N TRP A 403 -10.41 -14.55 21.46
CA TRP A 403 -10.12 -14.94 20.07
C TRP A 403 -11.04 -16.06 19.60
N ALA A 404 -11.13 -17.17 20.32
CA ALA A 404 -11.98 -18.29 19.96
C ALA A 404 -13.45 -17.88 19.84
N GLN A 405 -13.93 -17.04 20.75
CA GLN A 405 -15.29 -16.46 20.71
C GLN A 405 -15.53 -15.63 19.45
N ALA A 406 -14.61 -14.69 19.14
CA ALA A 406 -14.73 -13.83 17.98
C ALA A 406 -14.63 -14.61 16.66
N ALA A 407 -13.71 -15.58 16.59
CA ALA A 407 -13.55 -16.44 15.42
C ALA A 407 -14.80 -17.29 15.16
N HIS A 408 -15.39 -17.86 16.21
CA HIS A 408 -16.65 -18.60 16.08
C HIS A 408 -17.79 -17.67 15.64
N ALA A 409 -17.94 -16.51 16.27
CA ALA A 409 -18.95 -15.54 15.90
C ALA A 409 -18.82 -15.09 14.44
N ALA A 410 -17.59 -14.90 13.94
CA ALA A 410 -17.34 -14.56 12.53
C ALA A 410 -17.74 -15.69 11.58
N ARG A 411 -17.44 -16.96 11.93
CA ARG A 411 -17.86 -18.12 11.12
C ARG A 411 -19.38 -18.30 11.10
N SER A 412 -20.07 -17.99 12.19
CA SER A 412 -21.54 -18.06 12.28
C SER A 412 -22.24 -16.95 11.48
N ALA A 413 -21.53 -15.90 11.06
CA ALA A 413 -22.07 -14.88 10.17
C ALA A 413 -22.27 -15.44 8.75
N ARG A 414 -23.47 -15.27 8.19
CA ARG A 414 -23.88 -15.88 6.91
C ARG A 414 -23.58 -14.99 5.70
N THR A 415 -23.54 -13.69 5.90
CA THR A 415 -23.39 -12.71 4.82
C THR A 415 -22.29 -11.71 5.15
N ALA A 416 -21.63 -11.16 4.12
CA ALA A 416 -20.73 -10.03 4.26
C ALA A 416 -21.46 -8.84 4.90
N GLY A 417 -20.74 -8.05 5.69
CA GLY A 417 -21.26 -6.92 6.46
C GLY A 417 -22.01 -7.33 7.74
N GLN A 418 -22.25 -8.63 7.96
CA GLN A 418 -22.90 -9.09 9.19
C GLN A 418 -21.93 -9.07 10.35
N VAL A 419 -22.30 -8.37 11.42
CA VAL A 419 -21.60 -8.36 12.70
C VAL A 419 -22.32 -9.29 13.66
N ARG A 420 -21.60 -10.26 14.22
CA ARG A 420 -22.11 -11.21 15.24
C ARG A 420 -21.35 -10.99 16.54
N ASP A 421 -22.05 -10.63 17.59
CA ASP A 421 -21.50 -10.54 18.94
C ASP A 421 -21.66 -11.88 19.65
N TRP A 422 -20.59 -12.38 20.28
CA TRP A 422 -20.60 -13.63 21.03
C TRP A 422 -21.71 -13.69 22.09
N GLY A 423 -21.98 -12.57 22.78
CA GLY A 423 -23.01 -12.48 23.79
C GLY A 423 -24.43 -12.64 23.26
N SER A 424 -24.62 -12.44 21.95
CA SER A 424 -25.93 -12.60 21.28
C SER A 424 -26.13 -13.98 20.64
N LEU A 425 -25.11 -14.86 20.68
CA LEU A 425 -25.22 -16.22 20.14
C LEU A 425 -26.01 -17.12 21.09
N GLY A 426 -26.97 -17.87 20.55
CA GLY A 426 -27.80 -18.80 21.30
C GLY A 426 -27.07 -20.10 21.66
N ALA A 427 -27.71 -20.94 22.50
CA ALA A 427 -27.15 -22.24 22.90
C ALA A 427 -26.87 -23.19 21.71
N VAL A 428 -27.59 -23.04 20.61
CA VAL A 428 -27.40 -23.86 19.39
C VAL A 428 -26.03 -23.62 18.75
N ASP A 429 -25.53 -22.40 18.84
CA ASP A 429 -24.23 -22.03 18.26
C ASP A 429 -23.04 -22.60 19.06
N ALA A 430 -23.28 -23.14 20.28
CA ALA A 430 -22.22 -23.76 21.09
C ALA A 430 -21.76 -25.10 20.50
N VAL A 431 -22.59 -25.77 19.73
CA VAL A 431 -22.26 -27.05 19.06
C VAL A 431 -21.20 -26.83 17.97
N ASP A 432 -21.23 -25.66 17.30
CA ASP A 432 -20.28 -25.28 16.27
C ASP A 432 -18.86 -25.01 16.83
N LEU A 433 -18.69 -24.95 18.15
CA LEU A 433 -17.36 -24.86 18.81
C LEU A 433 -16.59 -26.19 18.78
N ILE A 434 -17.28 -27.27 18.47
CA ILE A 434 -16.68 -28.61 18.40
C ILE A 434 -16.09 -28.77 17.00
N SER A 435 -14.81 -29.13 16.90
CA SER A 435 -14.21 -29.41 15.60
C SER A 435 -14.96 -30.58 14.91
N PRO A 436 -15.03 -30.64 13.57
CA PRO A 436 -15.66 -31.76 12.87
C PRO A 436 -15.11 -33.13 13.33
N ALA A 437 -13.81 -33.22 13.63
CA ALA A 437 -13.18 -34.43 14.13
C ALA A 437 -13.68 -34.80 15.53
N ASP A 438 -13.71 -33.81 16.44
CA ASP A 438 -14.23 -34.03 17.81
C ASP A 438 -15.75 -34.29 17.80
N ALA A 439 -16.50 -33.66 16.91
CA ALA A 439 -17.92 -33.91 16.71
C ALA A 439 -18.17 -35.36 16.28
N HIS A 440 -17.36 -35.90 15.36
CA HIS A 440 -17.44 -37.30 14.96
C HIS A 440 -17.17 -38.25 16.14
N VAL A 441 -16.16 -37.97 16.97
CA VAL A 441 -15.83 -38.74 18.15
C VAL A 441 -16.99 -38.66 19.17
N LEU A 442 -17.55 -37.49 19.40
CA LEU A 442 -18.66 -37.25 20.30
C LEU A 442 -19.92 -37.99 19.83
N VAL A 443 -20.28 -37.89 18.55
CA VAL A 443 -21.42 -38.60 17.93
C VAL A 443 -21.21 -40.09 18.03
N ALA A 444 -20.04 -40.62 17.70
CA ALA A 444 -19.73 -42.03 17.79
C ALA A 444 -19.83 -42.56 19.25
N ALA A 445 -19.42 -41.72 20.21
CA ALA A 445 -19.46 -42.13 21.64
C ALA A 445 -20.87 -42.03 22.26
N GLN A 446 -21.60 -40.93 21.96
CA GLN A 446 -22.87 -40.64 22.65
C GLN A 446 -24.11 -41.07 21.86
N LEU A 447 -24.07 -41.06 20.54
CA LEU A 447 -25.21 -41.35 19.67
C LEU A 447 -25.05 -42.66 18.90
N ARG A 448 -24.09 -43.50 19.28
CA ARG A 448 -23.79 -44.77 18.62
C ARG A 448 -25.05 -45.61 18.41
N ALA A 449 -25.86 -45.78 19.48
CA ALA A 449 -27.09 -46.55 19.43
C ALA A 449 -28.16 -46.01 18.46
N VAL A 450 -28.09 -44.71 18.15
CA VAL A 450 -29.00 -44.06 17.21
C VAL A 450 -28.43 -44.15 15.77
N VAL A 451 -27.12 -43.89 15.59
CA VAL A 451 -26.45 -43.94 14.31
C VAL A 451 -26.40 -45.34 13.71
N GLU A 452 -26.29 -46.39 14.59
CA GLU A 452 -26.32 -47.80 14.15
C GLU A 452 -27.74 -48.28 13.73
N ARG A 453 -28.78 -47.45 13.94
CA ARG A 453 -30.17 -47.75 13.58
C ARG A 453 -30.74 -46.69 12.65
N PRO A 454 -30.82 -46.95 11.32
CA PRO A 454 -31.27 -45.98 10.35
C PRO A 454 -32.64 -45.35 10.67
N GLU A 455 -33.56 -46.14 11.20
CA GLU A 455 -34.91 -45.71 11.61
C GLU A 455 -34.88 -44.65 12.73
N LEU A 456 -33.95 -44.82 13.71
CA LEU A 456 -33.78 -43.83 14.78
C LEU A 456 -33.04 -42.57 14.32
N LEU A 457 -32.16 -42.71 13.35
CA LEU A 457 -31.46 -41.57 12.77
C LEU A 457 -32.44 -40.72 11.98
N GLU A 458 -33.27 -41.31 11.12
CA GLU A 458 -34.32 -40.64 10.37
C GLU A 458 -35.33 -39.91 11.27
N LEU A 459 -35.74 -40.61 12.37
CA LEU A 459 -36.60 -40.01 13.38
C LEU A 459 -35.96 -38.82 14.07
N LEU A 460 -34.66 -38.91 14.41
CA LEU A 460 -33.90 -37.83 15.05
C LEU A 460 -33.72 -36.63 14.09
N GLU A 461 -33.42 -36.90 12.83
CA GLU A 461 -33.29 -35.84 11.80
C GLU A 461 -34.64 -35.12 11.57
N ALA A 462 -35.74 -35.87 11.48
CA ALA A 462 -37.08 -35.31 11.40
C ALA A 462 -37.44 -34.49 12.63
N TYR A 463 -37.09 -34.96 13.83
CA TYR A 463 -37.33 -34.29 15.10
C TYR A 463 -36.57 -32.93 15.16
N LEU A 464 -35.31 -32.95 14.78
CA LEU A 464 -34.47 -31.73 14.74
C LEU A 464 -34.97 -30.73 13.67
N ALA A 465 -35.32 -31.22 12.48
CA ALA A 465 -35.87 -30.41 11.39
C ALA A 465 -37.19 -29.71 11.77
N GLU A 466 -38.04 -30.38 12.56
CA GLU A 466 -39.32 -29.84 13.02
C GLU A 466 -39.22 -29.07 14.36
N GLY A 467 -37.99 -28.77 14.81
CA GLY A 467 -37.75 -27.99 16.03
C GLY A 467 -38.29 -28.65 17.30
N GLY A 468 -38.29 -29.96 17.35
CA GLY A 468 -38.75 -30.72 18.51
C GLY A 468 -40.29 -30.93 18.62
N ALA A 469 -41.05 -30.50 17.61
CA ALA A 469 -42.52 -30.62 17.62
C ALA A 469 -42.96 -32.05 17.23
N THR A 470 -43.17 -32.91 18.20
CA THR A 470 -43.49 -34.35 18.02
C THR A 470 -44.71 -34.61 17.13
N GLY A 471 -45.74 -33.74 17.16
CA GLY A 471 -46.89 -33.84 16.28
C GLY A 471 -46.59 -33.60 14.81
N ARG A 472 -45.66 -32.69 14.49
CA ARG A 472 -45.22 -32.45 13.12
C ARG A 472 -44.28 -33.56 12.63
N VAL A 473 -43.45 -34.09 13.51
CA VAL A 473 -42.58 -35.23 13.21
C VAL A 473 -43.42 -36.45 12.83
N ALA A 474 -44.48 -36.76 13.60
CA ALA A 474 -45.39 -37.90 13.33
C ALA A 474 -46.20 -37.71 12.04
N ALA A 475 -46.38 -36.49 11.54
CA ALA A 475 -47.05 -36.22 10.28
C ALA A 475 -46.08 -36.29 9.07
N ARG A 476 -44.77 -36.25 9.30
CA ARG A 476 -43.72 -36.27 8.29
C ARG A 476 -43.17 -37.68 8.03
N LEU A 477 -43.13 -38.51 9.07
CA LEU A 477 -42.76 -39.94 9.00
C LEU A 477 -43.95 -40.81 8.69
#